data_a684bd297cbebf373c8f32be3b697572
#
_entry.id   a684bd297cbebf373c8f32be3b697572
#
_cell.length_a   1.000
_cell.length_b   1.000
_cell.length_c   1.000
_cell.angle_alpha   90.00
_cell.angle_beta   90.00
_cell.angle_gamma   90.00
#
_symmetry.space_group_name_H-M   'P 1'
#
loop_
_entity.id
_entity.type
_entity.pdbx_description
1 polymer ?
#
loop_
_entity_poly.entity_id
_entity_poly.type
_entity_poly.pdbx_seq_one_letter_code
_entity_poly.pdbx_strand_id
1 'polypeptide(L)'
;GGGHEMGMRSGTLPAQQIVGLGTAAQLMVDNVDAERAHLSGLRERFLSHVRQIPDTVVHTHPEDHVPGIVNVGFAGVDGETLLLSLPELAVSSGSACTSASVEPSFVLRGIGAADELAHASLRFSFGRFTEPGDVDTAGHRLAATVARLRGS
;
A
#
# COMPACT_ATOMS: atom_id res chain seq x y z
N GLY A 1 -3.78 -39.79 3.54
CA GLY A 1 -3.34 -40.50 4.68
C GLY A 1 -2.01 -40.03 5.26
N GLY A 2 -1.69 -40.58 6.39
CA GLY A 2 -0.46 -40.27 7.12
C GLY A 2 -0.61 -39.17 8.19
N GLY A 3 0.19 -39.31 9.28
CA GLY A 3 0.19 -38.37 10.40
C GLY A 3 1.36 -37.40 10.36
N HIS A 4 1.62 -36.81 9.19
CA HIS A 4 2.71 -35.87 9.01
C HIS A 4 2.47 -34.55 9.79
N GLU A 5 3.54 -33.82 10.07
CA GLU A 5 3.49 -32.54 10.79
C GLU A 5 2.76 -32.66 12.16
N MET A 6 3.15 -33.68 12.95
CA MET A 6 2.53 -33.95 14.26
C MET A 6 1.00 -34.16 14.19
N GLY A 7 0.49 -34.70 13.07
CA GLY A 7 -0.92 -34.92 12.84
C GLY A 7 -1.71 -33.72 12.32
N MET A 8 -1.09 -32.55 12.22
CA MET A 8 -1.76 -31.34 11.79
C MET A 8 -1.96 -31.23 10.28
N ARG A 9 -1.14 -31.91 9.49
CA ARG A 9 -1.24 -31.91 8.03
C ARG A 9 -0.84 -33.27 7.45
N SER A 10 -1.74 -33.96 6.77
CA SER A 10 -1.46 -35.20 6.09
C SER A 10 -1.24 -35.01 4.57
N GLY A 11 -0.76 -36.08 3.93
CA GLY A 11 -0.47 -36.16 2.50
C GLY A 11 0.99 -35.79 2.17
N THR A 12 1.41 -36.10 0.95
CA THR A 12 2.77 -35.80 0.45
C THR A 12 3.06 -34.32 0.56
N LEU A 13 4.22 -33.98 1.13
CA LEU A 13 4.63 -32.59 1.28
C LEU A 13 4.99 -31.98 -0.07
N PRO A 14 4.57 -30.71 -0.34
CA PRO A 14 4.92 -29.99 -1.55
C PRO A 14 6.35 -29.44 -1.44
N ALA A 15 7.35 -30.32 -1.60
CA ALA A 15 8.75 -30.01 -1.34
C ALA A 15 9.25 -28.73 -2.06
N GLN A 16 8.83 -28.51 -3.29
CA GLN A 16 9.16 -27.31 -4.07
C GLN A 16 8.65 -26.01 -3.43
N GLN A 17 7.44 -26.04 -2.87
CA GLN A 17 6.87 -24.87 -2.18
C GLN A 17 7.57 -24.63 -0.83
N ILE A 18 7.94 -25.69 -0.13
CA ILE A 18 8.66 -25.59 1.14
C ILE A 18 10.05 -25.00 0.91
N VAL A 19 10.77 -25.50 -0.11
CA VAL A 19 12.08 -24.94 -0.49
C VAL A 19 11.96 -23.48 -0.92
N GLY A 20 10.94 -23.16 -1.74
CA GLY A 20 10.68 -21.78 -2.16
C GLY A 20 10.43 -20.85 -0.99
N LEU A 21 9.60 -21.27 -0.02
CA LEU A 21 9.36 -20.50 1.21
C LEU A 21 10.64 -20.32 2.03
N GLY A 22 11.43 -21.38 2.21
CA GLY A 22 12.70 -21.31 2.92
C GLY A 22 13.70 -20.36 2.27
N THR A 23 13.81 -20.42 0.94
CA THR A 23 14.68 -19.49 0.17
C THR A 23 14.21 -18.04 0.31
N ALA A 24 12.89 -17.79 0.20
CA ALA A 24 12.35 -16.45 0.36
C ALA A 24 12.59 -15.90 1.77
N ALA A 25 12.42 -16.73 2.80
CA ALA A 25 12.70 -16.35 4.19
C ALA A 25 14.18 -16.03 4.39
N GLN A 26 15.10 -16.81 3.82
CA GLN A 26 16.54 -16.54 3.89
C GLN A 26 16.89 -15.21 3.21
N LEU A 27 16.36 -14.96 2.01
CA LEU A 27 16.55 -13.68 1.30
C LEU A 27 16.05 -12.48 2.11
N MET A 28 14.94 -12.64 2.82
CA MET A 28 14.43 -11.58 3.71
C MET A 28 15.39 -11.32 4.87
N VAL A 29 15.90 -12.36 5.54
CA VAL A 29 16.84 -12.22 6.66
C VAL A 29 18.14 -11.54 6.20
N ASP A 30 18.67 -11.96 5.05
CA ASP A 30 19.96 -11.47 4.54
C ASP A 30 19.88 -10.00 4.08
N ASN A 31 18.69 -9.50 3.72
CA ASN A 31 18.54 -8.19 3.11
C ASN A 31 17.67 -7.21 3.92
N VAL A 32 17.15 -7.59 5.08
CA VAL A 32 16.13 -6.81 5.81
C VAL A 32 16.55 -5.37 6.09
N ASP A 33 17.77 -5.13 6.49
CA ASP A 33 18.25 -3.78 6.85
C ASP A 33 18.44 -2.90 5.61
N ALA A 34 19.03 -3.46 4.54
CA ALA A 34 19.21 -2.76 3.27
C ALA A 34 17.87 -2.43 2.61
N GLU A 35 16.95 -3.40 2.60
CA GLU A 35 15.58 -3.22 2.07
C GLU A 35 14.82 -2.19 2.88
N ARG A 36 14.91 -2.23 4.21
CA ARG A 36 14.28 -1.24 5.09
C ARG A 36 14.78 0.18 4.82
N ALA A 37 16.09 0.36 4.65
CA ALA A 37 16.68 1.65 4.32
C ALA A 37 16.21 2.16 2.96
N HIS A 38 16.20 1.30 1.94
CA HIS A 38 15.71 1.60 0.61
C HIS A 38 14.24 2.04 0.63
N LEU A 39 13.36 1.23 1.22
CA LEU A 39 11.92 1.52 1.30
C LEU A 39 11.63 2.79 2.10
N SER A 40 12.38 3.04 3.18
CA SER A 40 12.25 4.29 3.95
C SER A 40 12.62 5.51 3.11
N GLY A 41 13.66 5.41 2.28
CA GLY A 41 14.03 6.47 1.35
C GLY A 41 12.95 6.75 0.29
N LEU A 42 12.37 5.69 -0.30
CA LEU A 42 11.26 5.81 -1.25
C LEU A 42 10.02 6.42 -0.60
N ARG A 43 9.71 6.00 0.63
CA ARG A 43 8.60 6.56 1.41
C ARG A 43 8.75 8.07 1.64
N GLU A 44 9.89 8.51 2.13
CA GLU A 44 10.12 9.96 2.36
C GLU A 44 10.08 10.77 1.07
N ARG A 45 10.62 10.22 -0.02
CA ARG A 45 10.50 10.82 -1.34
C ARG A 45 9.04 10.95 -1.78
N PHE A 46 8.23 9.92 -1.63
CA PHE A 46 6.80 9.98 -1.92
C PHE A 46 6.07 11.00 -1.05
N LEU A 47 6.32 10.98 0.25
CA LEU A 47 5.71 11.94 1.18
C LEU A 47 6.10 13.39 0.87
N SER A 48 7.29 13.64 0.30
CA SER A 48 7.66 15.00 -0.14
C SER A 48 6.75 15.51 -1.27
N HIS A 49 6.29 14.65 -2.17
CA HIS A 49 5.27 14.99 -3.18
C HIS A 49 3.88 15.17 -2.55
N VAL A 50 3.48 14.25 -1.67
CA VAL A 50 2.16 14.30 -1.01
C VAL A 50 1.98 15.59 -0.20
N ARG A 51 3.01 16.05 0.53
CA ARG A 51 2.99 17.29 1.31
C ARG A 51 2.74 18.56 0.47
N GLN A 52 2.94 18.50 -0.84
CA GLN A 52 2.67 19.60 -1.76
C GLN A 52 1.21 19.60 -2.26
N ILE A 53 0.44 18.56 -2.00
CA ILE A 53 -0.96 18.45 -2.37
C ILE A 53 -1.80 18.97 -1.20
N PRO A 54 -2.51 20.09 -1.33
CA PRO A 54 -3.35 20.62 -0.24
C PRO A 54 -4.41 19.62 0.21
N ASP A 55 -4.91 19.76 1.42
CA ASP A 55 -6.02 18.99 1.98
C ASP A 55 -5.84 17.47 1.83
N THR A 56 -4.62 16.98 2.12
CA THR A 56 -4.28 15.57 2.22
C THR A 56 -4.01 15.17 3.66
N VAL A 57 -4.36 13.94 4.00
CA VAL A 57 -4.08 13.33 5.31
C VAL A 57 -3.32 12.03 5.12
N VAL A 58 -2.14 11.93 5.72
CA VAL A 58 -1.40 10.66 5.79
C VAL A 58 -1.90 9.88 6.99
N HIS A 59 -2.58 8.75 6.75
CA HIS A 59 -3.13 7.90 7.81
C HIS A 59 -2.08 6.97 8.43
N THR A 60 -1.00 6.69 7.69
CA THR A 60 0.10 5.85 8.19
C THR A 60 0.83 6.55 9.33
N HIS A 61 0.96 5.86 10.48
CA HIS A 61 1.64 6.42 11.65
C HIS A 61 3.07 6.87 11.31
N PRO A 62 3.55 8.01 11.82
CA PRO A 62 4.86 8.55 11.45
C PRO A 62 6.03 7.66 11.89
N GLU A 63 5.93 6.95 13.00
CA GLU A 63 6.98 6.11 13.59
C GLU A 63 6.64 4.62 13.50
N ASP A 64 5.43 4.22 13.91
CA ASP A 64 5.00 2.81 13.97
C ASP A 64 4.37 2.39 12.64
N HIS A 65 5.20 2.07 11.64
CA HIS A 65 4.74 1.70 10.30
C HIS A 65 5.67 0.71 9.60
N VAL A 66 5.13 0.04 8.59
CA VAL A 66 5.91 -0.71 7.62
C VAL A 66 6.46 0.27 6.57
N PRO A 67 7.78 0.37 6.35
CA PRO A 67 8.38 1.40 5.50
C PRO A 67 7.83 1.46 4.07
N GLY A 68 7.52 0.30 3.49
CA GLY A 68 7.05 0.20 2.10
C GLY A 68 5.56 0.49 1.90
N ILE A 69 4.80 0.95 2.90
CA ILE A 69 3.35 1.15 2.78
C ILE A 69 2.97 2.53 3.31
N VAL A 70 2.22 3.28 2.49
CA VAL A 70 1.66 4.59 2.86
C VAL A 70 0.18 4.63 2.48
N ASN A 71 -0.67 5.04 3.40
CA ASN A 71 -2.08 5.33 3.12
C ASN A 71 -2.32 6.83 3.22
N VAL A 72 -2.95 7.41 2.19
CA VAL A 72 -3.19 8.85 2.07
C VAL A 72 -4.64 9.08 1.69
N GLY A 73 -5.31 9.95 2.42
CA GLY A 73 -6.65 10.46 2.12
C GLY A 73 -6.58 11.83 1.43
N PHE A 74 -7.46 12.04 0.45
CA PHE A 74 -7.53 13.25 -0.37
C PHE A 74 -8.90 13.90 -0.22
N ALA A 75 -9.02 14.93 0.62
CA ALA A 75 -10.30 15.62 0.79
C ALA A 75 -10.75 16.30 -0.53
N GLY A 76 -12.06 16.34 -0.76
CA GLY A 76 -12.64 17.02 -1.92
C GLY A 76 -12.51 16.27 -3.25
N VAL A 77 -12.20 14.95 -3.23
CA VAL A 77 -12.23 14.08 -4.40
C VAL A 77 -13.03 12.82 -4.10
N ASP A 78 -13.66 12.27 -5.12
CA ASP A 78 -14.25 10.93 -5.04
C ASP A 78 -13.16 9.86 -5.21
N GLY A 79 -13.10 8.91 -4.28
CA GLY A 79 -12.02 7.93 -4.22
C GLY A 79 -12.02 6.94 -5.38
N GLU A 80 -13.18 6.55 -5.89
CA GLU A 80 -13.29 5.67 -7.05
C GLU A 80 -12.86 6.40 -8.33
N THR A 81 -13.31 7.64 -8.49
CA THR A 81 -12.91 8.49 -9.61
C THR A 81 -11.40 8.74 -9.58
N LEU A 82 -10.82 8.98 -8.40
CA LEU A 82 -9.37 9.15 -8.24
C LEU A 82 -8.61 7.88 -8.66
N LEU A 83 -9.05 6.71 -8.17
CA LEU A 83 -8.43 5.42 -8.51
C LEU A 83 -8.48 5.16 -10.03
N LEU A 84 -9.64 5.35 -10.65
CA LEU A 84 -9.83 5.14 -12.09
C LEU A 84 -9.07 6.16 -12.95
N SER A 85 -8.75 7.33 -12.39
CA SER A 85 -7.97 8.38 -13.07
C SER A 85 -6.46 8.16 -13.02
N LEU A 86 -5.98 7.10 -12.37
CA LEU A 86 -4.57 6.74 -12.23
C LEU A 86 -4.27 5.34 -12.82
N PRO A 87 -4.66 5.04 -14.07
CA PRO A 87 -4.57 3.68 -14.64
C PRO A 87 -3.13 3.17 -14.77
N GLU A 88 -2.15 4.07 -14.81
CA GLU A 88 -0.73 3.73 -14.84
C GLU A 88 -0.12 3.40 -13.46
N LEU A 89 -0.86 3.63 -12.37
CA LEU A 89 -0.41 3.36 -11.01
C LEU A 89 -1.17 2.17 -10.41
N ALA A 90 -0.46 1.13 -10.05
CA ALA A 90 -1.03 -0.01 -9.33
C ALA A 90 -1.21 0.33 -7.84
N VAL A 91 -2.22 1.12 -7.52
CA VAL A 91 -2.60 1.52 -6.15
C VAL A 91 -3.87 0.80 -5.70
N SER A 92 -4.15 0.80 -4.41
CA SER A 92 -5.35 0.15 -3.86
C SER A 92 -6.21 1.13 -3.10
N SER A 93 -7.52 1.04 -3.27
CA SER A 93 -8.47 1.62 -2.32
C SER A 93 -8.48 0.83 -1.00
N GLY A 94 -8.92 1.44 0.08
CA GLY A 94 -8.95 0.80 1.40
C GLY A 94 -9.88 -0.41 1.55
N SER A 95 -10.79 -0.65 0.59
CA SER A 95 -11.83 -1.68 0.65
C SER A 95 -11.69 -2.77 -0.42
N ALA A 96 -10.50 -3.28 -0.66
CA ALA A 96 -10.21 -4.24 -1.74
C ALA A 96 -10.97 -5.59 -1.69
N CYS A 97 -11.70 -5.90 -0.62
CA CYS A 97 -12.35 -7.21 -0.43
C CYS A 97 -13.86 -7.22 -0.60
N THR A 98 -14.50 -6.11 -0.90
CA THR A 98 -15.96 -6.07 -1.08
C THR A 98 -16.33 -5.31 -2.35
N SER A 99 -16.22 -6.00 -3.47
CA SER A 99 -16.71 -5.55 -4.78
C SER A 99 -18.24 -5.30 -4.82
N ALA A 100 -18.91 -5.32 -3.69
CA ALA A 100 -20.36 -5.13 -3.56
C ALA A 100 -20.79 -4.15 -2.45
N SER A 101 -19.90 -3.62 -1.62
CA SER A 101 -20.28 -2.64 -0.59
C SER A 101 -19.46 -1.36 -0.70
N VAL A 102 -20.19 -0.26 -0.78
CA VAL A 102 -19.69 1.13 -0.76
C VAL A 102 -19.19 1.54 0.65
N GLU A 103 -18.91 0.58 1.53
CA GLU A 103 -18.51 0.91 2.90
C GLU A 103 -17.03 1.30 2.99
N PRO A 104 -16.70 2.40 3.69
CA PRO A 104 -15.33 2.82 3.91
C PRO A 104 -14.58 1.78 4.76
N SER A 105 -13.25 1.78 4.65
CA SER A 105 -12.38 0.88 5.42
C SER A 105 -12.66 0.99 6.92
N PHE A 106 -13.07 -0.12 7.54
CA PHE A 106 -13.26 -0.18 9.00
C PHE A 106 -11.97 0.12 9.78
N VAL A 107 -10.80 -0.11 9.17
CA VAL A 107 -9.50 0.24 9.77
C VAL A 107 -9.34 1.75 9.83
N LEU A 108 -9.64 2.47 8.73
CA LEU A 108 -9.56 3.93 8.71
C LEU A 108 -10.57 4.56 9.66
N ARG A 109 -11.79 4.03 9.73
CA ARG A 109 -12.77 4.43 10.75
C ARG A 109 -12.25 4.19 12.17
N GLY A 110 -11.64 3.04 12.42
CA GLY A 110 -11.09 2.66 13.72
C GLY A 110 -9.97 3.58 14.22
N ILE A 111 -9.23 4.20 13.31
CA ILE A 111 -8.22 5.23 13.64
C ILE A 111 -8.77 6.66 13.61
N GLY A 112 -10.09 6.84 13.43
CA GLY A 112 -10.77 8.13 13.54
C GLY A 112 -10.90 8.93 12.24
N ALA A 113 -10.64 8.31 11.07
CA ALA A 113 -10.86 8.98 9.80
C ALA A 113 -12.37 9.15 9.55
N ALA A 114 -12.79 10.34 9.11
CA ALA A 114 -14.17 10.56 8.64
C ALA A 114 -14.48 9.69 7.41
N ASP A 115 -15.73 9.27 7.28
CA ASP A 115 -16.15 8.34 6.21
C ASP A 115 -15.80 8.86 4.80
N GLU A 116 -16.04 10.13 4.53
CA GLU A 116 -15.71 10.77 3.25
C GLU A 116 -14.20 10.68 2.93
N LEU A 117 -13.36 10.94 3.92
CA LEU A 117 -11.91 10.87 3.76
C LEU A 117 -11.42 9.42 3.65
N ALA A 118 -12.05 8.50 4.39
CA ALA A 118 -11.75 7.07 4.31
C ALA A 118 -12.09 6.49 2.92
N HIS A 119 -13.17 6.96 2.28
CA HIS A 119 -13.51 6.63 0.89
C HIS A 119 -12.50 7.21 -0.11
N ALA A 120 -12.06 8.44 0.13
CA ALA A 120 -11.08 9.14 -0.71
C ALA A 120 -9.62 8.78 -0.37
N SER A 121 -9.39 7.60 0.19
CA SER A 121 -8.05 7.16 0.60
C SER A 121 -7.49 6.08 -0.31
N LEU A 122 -6.23 6.22 -0.69
CA LEU A 122 -5.47 5.25 -1.46
C LEU A 122 -4.27 4.74 -0.67
N ARG A 123 -3.97 3.44 -0.83
CA ARG A 123 -2.76 2.81 -0.32
C ARG A 123 -1.72 2.71 -1.43
N PHE A 124 -0.56 3.26 -1.16
CA PHE A 124 0.63 3.16 -1.99
C PHE A 124 1.58 2.15 -1.37
N SER A 125 2.15 1.28 -2.20
CA SER A 125 3.07 0.24 -1.74
C SER A 125 4.32 0.26 -2.60
N PHE A 126 5.49 0.26 -1.95
CA PHE A 126 6.81 0.23 -2.58
C PHE A 126 7.46 -1.13 -2.31
N GLY A 127 8.20 -1.65 -3.27
CA GLY A 127 8.92 -2.91 -3.18
C GLY A 127 10.41 -2.72 -3.46
N ARG A 128 11.17 -3.80 -3.28
CA ARG A 128 12.63 -3.82 -3.49
C ARG A 128 13.07 -3.40 -4.90
N PHE A 129 12.19 -3.50 -5.88
CA PHE A 129 12.46 -3.15 -7.28
C PHE A 129 11.88 -1.80 -7.67
N THR A 130 11.23 -1.09 -6.76
CA THR A 130 10.74 0.26 -7.01
C THR A 130 11.92 1.22 -7.05
N GLU A 131 12.02 1.99 -8.12
CA GLU A 131 13.08 2.98 -8.30
C GLU A 131 12.63 4.38 -7.87
N PRO A 132 13.55 5.28 -7.48
CA PRO A 132 13.21 6.66 -7.11
C PRO A 132 12.44 7.42 -8.21
N GLY A 133 12.75 7.14 -9.50
CA GLY A 133 12.05 7.72 -10.65
C GLY A 133 10.59 7.29 -10.77
N ASP A 134 10.25 6.05 -10.35
CA ASP A 134 8.86 5.58 -10.30
C ASP A 134 8.06 6.39 -9.28
N VAL A 135 8.68 6.65 -8.13
CA VAL A 135 8.06 7.42 -7.04
C VAL A 135 7.82 8.87 -7.45
N ASP A 136 8.77 9.50 -8.16
CA ASP A 136 8.59 10.86 -8.70
C ASP A 136 7.46 10.90 -9.73
N THR A 137 7.44 9.95 -10.64
CA THR A 137 6.38 9.83 -11.64
C THR A 137 5.02 9.68 -10.99
N ALA A 138 4.91 8.79 -9.99
CA ALA A 138 3.69 8.59 -9.22
C ALA A 138 3.25 9.86 -8.48
N GLY A 139 4.19 10.55 -7.81
CA GLY A 139 3.92 11.80 -7.10
C GLY A 139 3.40 12.92 -8.02
N HIS A 140 4.04 13.13 -9.17
CA HIS A 140 3.61 14.13 -10.16
C HIS A 140 2.24 13.81 -10.75
N ARG A 141 2.00 12.54 -11.13
CA ARG A 141 0.71 12.09 -11.66
C ARG A 141 -0.41 12.26 -10.64
N LEU A 142 -0.15 11.88 -9.40
CA LEU A 142 -1.10 12.04 -8.30
C LEU A 142 -1.47 13.50 -8.09
N ALA A 143 -0.48 14.40 -7.98
CA ALA A 143 -0.72 15.83 -7.78
C ALA A 143 -1.54 16.44 -8.92
N ALA A 144 -1.17 16.15 -10.17
CA ALA A 144 -1.90 16.64 -11.35
C ALA A 144 -3.34 16.12 -11.39
N THR A 145 -3.55 14.83 -11.04
CA THR A 145 -4.88 14.20 -11.05
C THR A 145 -5.77 14.79 -9.96
N VAL A 146 -5.26 14.93 -8.73
CA VAL A 146 -6.04 15.52 -7.62
C VAL A 146 -6.40 16.97 -7.93
N ALA A 147 -5.46 17.77 -8.45
CA ALA A 147 -5.73 19.15 -8.84
C ALA A 147 -6.84 19.24 -9.91
N ARG A 148 -6.79 18.38 -10.92
CA ARG A 148 -7.81 18.31 -11.97
C ARG A 148 -9.18 17.93 -11.41
N LEU A 149 -9.26 16.94 -10.54
CA LEU A 149 -10.54 16.48 -9.97
C LEU A 149 -11.19 17.49 -9.03
N ARG A 150 -10.38 18.33 -8.36
CA ARG A 150 -10.89 19.41 -7.50
C ARG A 150 -11.28 20.67 -8.27
N GLY A 151 -10.77 20.87 -9.47
CA GLY A 151 -11.03 22.03 -10.31
C GLY A 151 -12.17 21.85 -11.31
N SER A 152 -12.79 20.67 -11.35
CA SER A 152 -13.90 20.31 -12.23
C SER A 152 -15.26 20.52 -11.59
#